data_10d9d4c3164541a6786a8dbf54578bfe
#
_entry.id   10d9d4c3164541a6786a8dbf54578bfe
#
_cell.length_a   1.000
_cell.length_b   1.000
_cell.length_c   1.000
_cell.angle_alpha   90.00
_cell.angle_beta   90.00
_cell.angle_gamma   90.00
#
_symmetry.space_group_name_H-M   'P 1'
#
loop_
_entity.id
_entity.type
_entity.pdbx_description
1 polymer ?
#
loop_
_entity_poly.entity_id
_entity_poly.type
_entity_poly.pdbx_seq_one_letter_code
_entity_poly.pdbx_strand_id
1 'polypeptide(L)'
;YFPLDVKRIEAVRRFIDEQENQAFYKGVASLNIPGLFSWTDGTSTITPAVVAEGATGANATAKKKWSNKTGQEIIADLITAKKTASKNGLYNPDTLLLSVDSAFELQKPYSSQASTPIIQWLTGESGMFKTIKTIKECSKAYNGIAPTYDSNAGTEAVVVFENNSNIIELAVIEDLTLLNGIYDETETYRQVAVLK
;
A
#
# COMPACT_ATOMS: atom_id res chain seq x y z
N TYR A 1 -6.76 -37.04 -13.58
CA TYR A 1 -5.96 -36.98 -12.34
C TYR A 1 -5.74 -35.52 -12.03
N PHE A 2 -6.40 -35.00 -11.03
CA PHE A 2 -6.21 -33.63 -10.59
C PHE A 2 -5.19 -33.70 -9.45
N PRO A 3 -4.00 -33.10 -9.58
CA PRO A 3 -2.99 -33.15 -8.52
C PRO A 3 -3.43 -32.22 -7.38
N LEU A 4 -4.25 -32.78 -6.47
CA LEU A 4 -4.78 -32.07 -5.30
C LEU A 4 -3.65 -31.52 -4.43
N ASP A 5 -2.54 -32.23 -4.37
CA ASP A 5 -1.39 -31.85 -3.57
C ASP A 5 -0.66 -30.61 -4.13
N VAL A 6 -0.54 -30.50 -5.45
CA VAL A 6 0.05 -29.30 -6.08
C VAL A 6 -0.77 -28.05 -5.75
N LYS A 7 -2.11 -28.15 -5.84
CA LYS A 7 -2.99 -27.03 -5.49
C LYS A 7 -2.95 -26.65 -4.01
N ARG A 8 -2.79 -27.64 -3.13
CA ARG A 8 -2.62 -27.38 -1.69
C ARG A 8 -1.30 -26.65 -1.41
N ILE A 9 -0.21 -27.06 -2.05
CA ILE A 9 1.09 -26.43 -1.94
C ILE A 9 1.03 -24.97 -2.45
N GLU A 10 0.41 -24.77 -3.62
CA GLU A 10 0.21 -23.41 -4.17
C GLU A 10 -0.63 -22.53 -3.23
N ALA A 11 -1.68 -23.08 -2.63
CA ALA A 11 -2.52 -22.35 -1.68
C ALA A 11 -1.75 -21.96 -0.41
N VAL A 12 -0.92 -22.86 0.12
CA VAL A 12 -0.07 -22.59 1.28
C VAL A 12 0.97 -21.51 0.96
N ARG A 13 1.65 -21.62 -0.19
CA ARG A 13 2.62 -20.61 -0.64
C ARG A 13 1.95 -19.24 -0.77
N ARG A 14 0.81 -19.17 -1.44
CA ARG A 14 0.05 -17.93 -1.56
C ARG A 14 -0.36 -17.35 -0.21
N PHE A 15 -0.76 -18.20 0.75
CA PHE A 15 -1.10 -17.73 2.09
C PHE A 15 0.11 -17.13 2.80
N ILE A 16 1.28 -17.74 2.67
CA ILE A 16 2.51 -17.22 3.27
C ILE A 16 2.92 -15.89 2.64
N ASP A 17 2.91 -15.80 1.31
CA ASP A 17 3.17 -14.55 0.59
C ASP A 17 2.22 -13.42 1.05
N GLU A 18 0.95 -13.75 1.30
CA GLU A 18 -0.03 -12.80 1.82
C GLU A 18 0.28 -12.37 3.27
N GLN A 19 0.76 -13.27 4.13
CA GLN A 19 1.18 -12.93 5.50
C GLN A 19 2.44 -12.08 5.51
N GLU A 20 3.42 -12.37 4.66
CA GLU A 20 4.63 -11.57 4.50
C GLU A 20 4.30 -10.15 4.03
N ASN A 21 3.44 -10.01 3.03
CA ASN A 21 2.96 -8.71 2.58
C ASN A 21 2.23 -7.95 3.69
N GLN A 22 1.38 -8.62 4.47
CA GLN A 22 0.71 -7.98 5.60
C GLN A 22 1.70 -7.53 6.67
N ALA A 23 2.70 -8.37 6.98
CA ALA A 23 3.74 -8.01 7.95
C ALA A 23 4.56 -6.81 7.47
N PHE A 24 4.89 -6.73 6.18
CA PHE A 24 5.59 -5.58 5.61
C PHE A 24 4.78 -4.28 5.72
N TYR A 25 3.51 -4.31 5.33
CA TYR A 25 2.70 -3.08 5.29
C TYR A 25 2.15 -2.68 6.66
N LYS A 26 1.61 -3.64 7.42
CA LYS A 26 0.97 -3.39 8.73
C LYS A 26 1.90 -3.57 9.92
N GLY A 27 2.96 -4.34 9.74
CA GLY A 27 3.78 -4.82 10.85
C GLY A 27 3.15 -6.00 11.59
N VAL A 28 3.84 -6.46 12.61
CA VAL A 28 3.41 -7.54 13.50
C VAL A 28 3.36 -7.01 14.93
N ALA A 29 2.19 -6.57 15.36
CA ALA A 29 2.00 -5.93 16.67
C ALA A 29 2.41 -6.83 17.86
N SER A 30 2.20 -8.16 17.77
CA SER A 30 2.59 -9.12 18.79
C SER A 30 4.11 -9.22 18.99
N LEU A 31 4.88 -8.89 17.96
CA LEU A 31 6.36 -8.89 17.98
C LEU A 31 6.93 -7.47 18.07
N ASN A 32 6.08 -6.46 18.19
CA ASN A 32 6.48 -5.06 18.21
C ASN A 32 7.29 -4.63 16.96
N ILE A 33 6.99 -5.26 15.81
CA ILE A 33 7.60 -4.94 14.51
C ILE A 33 6.69 -3.96 13.79
N PRO A 34 7.12 -2.70 13.55
CA PRO A 34 6.33 -1.74 12.80
C PRO A 34 6.30 -2.10 11.30
N GLY A 35 5.16 -1.87 10.66
CA GLY A 35 5.04 -1.98 9.20
C GLY A 35 5.22 -0.63 8.51
N LEU A 36 5.19 -0.63 7.17
CA LEU A 36 5.34 0.59 6.39
C LEU A 36 4.31 1.67 6.75
N PHE A 37 3.07 1.29 7.08
CA PHE A 37 2.02 2.25 7.45
C PHE A 37 2.12 2.77 8.88
N SER A 38 2.86 2.09 9.74
CA SER A 38 3.01 2.43 11.15
C SER A 38 4.46 2.63 11.57
N TRP A 39 5.34 2.86 10.60
CA TRP A 39 6.76 3.00 10.85
C TRP A 39 7.06 4.10 11.86
N THR A 40 7.94 3.78 12.79
CA THR A 40 8.53 4.72 13.73
C THR A 40 9.99 4.34 13.94
N ASP A 41 10.87 5.30 13.90
CA ASP A 41 12.31 5.12 14.18
C ASP A 41 12.63 5.23 15.68
N GLY A 42 11.62 5.14 16.54
CA GLY A 42 11.73 5.34 17.97
C GLY A 42 11.67 6.83 18.39
N THR A 43 11.92 7.73 17.48
CA THR A 43 11.87 9.19 17.70
C THR A 43 10.83 9.88 16.84
N SER A 44 10.64 9.38 15.62
CA SER A 44 9.71 9.94 14.63
C SER A 44 8.74 8.87 14.14
N THR A 45 7.46 9.16 14.27
CA THR A 45 6.41 8.39 13.60
C THR A 45 6.19 8.96 12.20
N ILE A 46 5.83 8.14 11.22
CA ILE A 46 5.36 8.66 9.92
C ILE A 46 4.25 9.67 10.19
N THR A 47 4.49 10.91 9.81
CA THR A 47 3.46 11.96 9.86
C THR A 47 2.72 11.92 8.54
N PRO A 48 1.43 11.52 8.52
CA PRO A 48 0.65 11.57 7.30
C PRO A 48 0.57 12.99 6.75
N ALA A 49 0.67 13.13 5.43
CA ALA A 49 0.40 14.41 4.79
C ALA A 49 -1.05 14.83 5.07
N VAL A 50 -1.25 16.11 5.36
CA VAL A 50 -2.59 16.64 5.63
C VAL A 50 -3.38 16.66 4.32
N VAL A 51 -4.51 15.93 4.30
CA VAL A 51 -5.46 15.97 3.20
C VAL A 51 -6.34 17.22 3.38
N ALA A 52 -6.26 18.14 2.44
CA ALA A 52 -7.08 19.36 2.45
C ALA A 52 -8.57 19.03 2.24
N GLU A 53 -9.45 19.92 2.69
CA GLU A 53 -10.87 19.85 2.36
C GLU A 53 -11.09 20.30 0.91
N GLY A 54 -11.85 19.54 0.14
CA GLY A 54 -12.34 19.93 -1.17
C GLY A 54 -13.58 20.82 -1.08
N ALA A 55 -14.03 21.31 -2.22
CA ALA A 55 -15.19 22.19 -2.32
C ALA A 55 -16.51 21.47 -2.02
N THR A 56 -16.62 20.17 -2.34
CA THR A 56 -17.85 19.40 -2.27
C THR A 56 -17.82 18.35 -1.15
N GLY A 57 -18.96 18.15 -0.50
CA GLY A 57 -19.12 17.17 0.58
C GLY A 57 -20.01 17.70 1.70
N ALA A 58 -20.77 16.80 2.34
CA ALA A 58 -21.73 17.16 3.38
C ALA A 58 -21.07 17.64 4.70
N ASN A 59 -19.84 17.23 4.96
CA ASN A 59 -19.07 17.61 6.15
C ASN A 59 -17.57 17.56 5.85
N ALA A 60 -16.74 17.99 6.81
CA ALA A 60 -15.29 18.03 6.68
C ALA A 60 -14.66 16.67 6.25
N THR A 61 -15.15 15.58 6.81
CA THR A 61 -14.73 14.22 6.45
C THR A 61 -15.07 13.87 5.00
N ALA A 62 -16.30 14.17 4.56
CA ALA A 62 -16.73 13.92 3.19
C ALA A 62 -15.93 14.74 2.18
N LYS A 63 -15.59 15.99 2.53
CA LYS A 63 -14.77 16.88 1.69
C LYS A 63 -13.34 16.40 1.48
N LYS A 64 -12.81 15.55 2.36
CA LYS A 64 -11.46 14.97 2.24
C LYS A 64 -11.41 13.75 1.34
N LYS A 65 -12.57 13.13 1.04
CA LYS A 65 -12.62 11.94 0.16
C LYS A 65 -12.39 12.34 -1.29
N TRP A 66 -11.50 11.62 -1.98
CA TRP A 66 -11.22 11.87 -3.40
C TRP A 66 -12.45 11.71 -4.31
N SER A 67 -13.39 10.84 -3.93
CA SER A 67 -14.68 10.74 -4.65
C SER A 67 -15.44 12.06 -4.76
N ASN A 68 -15.29 12.94 -3.77
CA ASN A 68 -15.95 14.25 -3.71
C ASN A 68 -15.04 15.40 -4.17
N LYS A 69 -13.82 15.10 -4.59
CA LYS A 69 -12.84 16.10 -5.04
C LYS A 69 -12.79 16.21 -6.55
N THR A 70 -12.47 17.40 -7.01
CA THR A 70 -12.09 17.68 -8.40
C THR A 70 -10.67 17.13 -8.68
N GLY A 71 -10.31 16.98 -9.96
CA GLY A 71 -8.98 16.55 -10.33
C GLY A 71 -7.87 17.46 -9.81
N GLN A 72 -8.07 18.78 -9.82
CA GLN A 72 -7.11 19.75 -9.29
C GLN A 72 -6.90 19.59 -7.78
N GLU A 73 -7.96 19.32 -7.02
CA GLU A 73 -7.87 19.10 -5.57
C GLU A 73 -7.13 17.79 -5.24
N ILE A 74 -7.34 16.73 -6.04
CA ILE A 74 -6.60 15.46 -5.90
C ILE A 74 -5.10 15.67 -6.20
N ILE A 75 -4.78 16.42 -7.25
CA ILE A 75 -3.39 16.76 -7.59
C ILE A 75 -2.75 17.58 -6.47
N ALA A 76 -3.46 18.52 -5.89
CA ALA A 76 -2.95 19.31 -4.76
C ALA A 76 -2.62 18.43 -3.54
N ASP A 77 -3.45 17.42 -3.24
CA ASP A 77 -3.16 16.43 -2.20
C ASP A 77 -1.88 15.64 -2.51
N LEU A 78 -1.72 15.16 -3.77
CA LEU A 78 -0.54 14.43 -4.19
C LEU A 78 0.74 15.27 -4.16
N ILE A 79 0.65 16.55 -4.56
CA ILE A 79 1.76 17.50 -4.43
C ILE A 79 2.14 17.67 -2.96
N THR A 80 1.16 17.82 -2.08
CA THR A 80 1.40 17.96 -0.64
C THR A 80 2.06 16.69 -0.07
N ALA A 81 1.58 15.51 -0.44
CA ALA A 81 2.18 14.24 -0.04
C ALA A 81 3.63 14.12 -0.53
N LYS A 82 3.90 14.46 -1.79
CA LYS A 82 5.25 14.44 -2.36
C LYS A 82 6.18 15.43 -1.67
N LYS A 83 5.73 16.63 -1.40
CA LYS A 83 6.50 17.65 -0.64
C LYS A 83 6.84 17.16 0.77
N THR A 84 5.86 16.56 1.47
CA THR A 84 6.07 16.00 2.80
C THR A 84 7.09 14.88 2.78
N ALA A 85 6.99 13.96 1.82
CA ALA A 85 7.91 12.84 1.66
C ALA A 85 9.32 13.29 1.24
N SER A 86 9.44 14.39 0.48
CA SER A 86 10.74 14.89 0.02
C SER A 86 11.59 15.54 1.12
N LYS A 87 11.03 15.83 2.29
CA LYS A 87 11.73 16.50 3.40
C LYS A 87 12.61 17.67 2.92
N ASN A 88 12.01 18.65 2.25
CA ASN A 88 12.69 19.82 1.69
C ASN A 88 13.75 19.49 0.62
N GLY A 89 13.52 18.45 -0.18
CA GLY A 89 14.41 18.08 -1.28
C GLY A 89 15.53 17.09 -0.91
N LEU A 90 15.51 16.56 0.31
CA LEU A 90 16.46 15.52 0.72
C LEU A 90 16.22 14.19 -0.02
N TYR A 91 14.95 13.90 -0.28
CA TYR A 91 14.51 12.69 -0.99
C TYR A 91 13.77 13.08 -2.28
N ASN A 92 13.79 12.18 -3.27
CA ASN A 92 13.04 12.36 -4.52
C ASN A 92 11.97 11.26 -4.68
N PRO A 93 10.82 11.38 -3.99
CA PRO A 93 9.76 10.40 -4.10
C PRO A 93 9.26 10.29 -5.53
N ASP A 94 9.35 9.11 -6.11
CA ASP A 94 9.04 8.83 -7.51
C ASP A 94 7.99 7.73 -7.70
N THR A 95 7.63 7.06 -6.61
CA THR A 95 6.68 5.94 -6.62
C THR A 95 5.44 6.26 -5.80
N LEU A 96 4.29 5.95 -6.38
CA LEU A 96 2.96 6.11 -5.81
C LEU A 96 2.28 4.75 -5.69
N LEU A 97 1.92 4.35 -4.46
CA LEU A 97 1.07 3.21 -4.20
C LEU A 97 -0.31 3.68 -3.74
N LEU A 98 -1.34 3.05 -4.24
CA LEU A 98 -2.73 3.41 -3.91
C LEU A 98 -3.65 2.20 -4.02
N SER A 99 -4.84 2.32 -3.44
CA SER A 99 -5.89 1.32 -3.60
C SER A 99 -6.49 1.35 -5.00
N VAL A 100 -7.22 0.30 -5.35
CA VAL A 100 -7.97 0.23 -6.61
C VAL A 100 -9.00 1.36 -6.69
N ASP A 101 -9.72 1.64 -5.60
CA ASP A 101 -10.72 2.71 -5.55
C ASP A 101 -10.09 4.09 -5.79
N SER A 102 -8.95 4.36 -5.13
CA SER A 102 -8.19 5.59 -5.37
C SER A 102 -7.67 5.70 -6.80
N ALA A 103 -7.31 4.57 -7.44
CA ALA A 103 -6.89 4.55 -8.84
C ALA A 103 -8.02 4.92 -9.81
N PHE A 104 -9.24 4.53 -9.52
CA PHE A 104 -10.42 4.97 -10.30
C PHE A 104 -10.62 6.48 -10.22
N GLU A 105 -10.36 7.08 -9.07
CA GLU A 105 -10.46 8.53 -8.93
C GLU A 105 -9.40 9.29 -9.75
N LEU A 106 -8.26 8.67 -10.05
CA LEU A 106 -7.24 9.22 -10.95
C LEU A 106 -7.62 9.18 -12.44
N GLN A 107 -8.76 8.56 -12.81
CA GLN A 107 -9.30 8.65 -14.16
C GLN A 107 -10.06 9.96 -14.40
N LYS A 108 -10.34 10.74 -13.35
CA LYS A 108 -10.91 12.08 -13.50
C LYS A 108 -10.00 12.98 -14.34
N PRO A 109 -10.55 13.93 -15.09
CA PRO A 109 -9.74 14.93 -15.80
C PRO A 109 -8.95 15.77 -14.79
N TYR A 110 -7.69 16.08 -15.12
CA TYR A 110 -6.82 16.84 -14.23
C TYR A 110 -7.25 18.30 -14.04
N SER A 111 -8.00 18.83 -14.98
CA SER A 111 -8.59 20.15 -14.87
C SER A 111 -9.99 20.19 -15.52
N SER A 112 -10.79 21.20 -15.20
CA SER A 112 -12.12 21.40 -15.79
C SER A 112 -12.08 21.69 -17.31
N GLN A 113 -10.93 22.07 -17.83
CA GLN A 113 -10.73 22.45 -19.24
C GLN A 113 -9.96 21.40 -20.04
N ALA A 114 -9.46 20.36 -19.38
CA ALA A 114 -8.67 19.31 -20.01
C ALA A 114 -9.39 17.97 -19.96
N SER A 115 -9.28 17.19 -21.02
CA SER A 115 -9.81 15.82 -21.07
C SER A 115 -8.80 14.76 -20.60
N THR A 116 -7.54 15.14 -20.38
CA THR A 116 -6.48 14.24 -19.95
C THR A 116 -6.73 13.74 -18.55
N PRO A 117 -6.73 12.42 -18.27
CA PRO A 117 -6.84 11.87 -16.93
C PRO A 117 -5.66 12.27 -16.04
N ILE A 118 -5.91 12.37 -14.73
CA ILE A 118 -4.87 12.67 -13.73
C ILE A 118 -3.72 11.68 -13.85
N ILE A 119 -3.99 10.38 -13.96
CA ILE A 119 -2.95 9.34 -14.04
C ILE A 119 -2.00 9.57 -15.21
N GLN A 120 -2.52 9.95 -16.37
CA GLN A 120 -1.71 10.24 -17.56
C GLN A 120 -0.90 11.53 -17.38
N TRP A 121 -1.49 12.54 -16.75
CA TRP A 121 -0.80 13.79 -16.44
C TRP A 121 0.35 13.57 -15.44
N LEU A 122 0.13 12.75 -14.40
CA LEU A 122 1.15 12.46 -13.36
C LEU A 122 2.37 11.73 -13.91
N THR A 123 2.19 10.82 -14.85
CA THR A 123 3.29 9.99 -15.42
C THR A 123 3.89 10.60 -16.68
N GLY A 124 3.11 11.38 -17.41
CA GLY A 124 3.51 11.97 -18.68
C GLY A 124 3.94 13.42 -18.55
N GLU A 125 2.99 14.34 -18.66
CA GLU A 125 3.28 15.78 -18.76
C GLU A 125 3.99 16.35 -17.55
N SER A 126 3.58 15.99 -16.34
CA SER A 126 4.20 16.49 -15.10
C SER A 126 5.47 15.74 -14.72
N GLY A 127 5.60 14.46 -15.12
CA GLY A 127 6.69 13.58 -14.71
C GLY A 127 6.80 13.45 -13.17
N MET A 128 5.68 13.68 -12.45
CA MET A 128 5.68 13.73 -10.99
C MET A 128 6.03 12.38 -10.37
N PHE A 129 5.52 11.30 -10.95
CA PHE A 129 5.79 9.93 -10.52
C PHE A 129 6.25 9.09 -11.71
N LYS A 130 7.32 8.30 -11.51
CA LYS A 130 7.78 7.32 -12.49
C LYS A 130 6.93 6.06 -12.47
N THR A 131 6.46 5.68 -11.28
CA THR A 131 5.73 4.43 -11.07
C THR A 131 4.46 4.69 -10.27
N ILE A 132 3.33 4.23 -10.78
CA ILE A 132 2.06 4.22 -10.07
C ILE A 132 1.57 2.77 -10.03
N LYS A 133 1.36 2.22 -8.83
CA LYS A 133 0.89 0.85 -8.64
C LYS A 133 -0.30 0.80 -7.70
N THR A 134 -1.22 -0.11 -8.00
CA THR A 134 -2.34 -0.43 -7.12
C THR A 134 -2.01 -1.65 -6.29
N ILE A 135 -2.24 -1.55 -4.99
CA ILE A 135 -2.04 -2.64 -4.04
C ILE A 135 -3.26 -2.77 -3.13
N LYS A 136 -3.62 -4.00 -2.78
CA LYS A 136 -4.79 -4.27 -1.91
C LYS A 136 -4.59 -3.73 -0.50
N GLU A 137 -3.35 -3.68 -0.05
CA GLU A 137 -2.95 -3.22 1.28
C GLU A 137 -3.23 -1.72 1.50
N CYS A 138 -3.34 -0.94 0.43
CA CYS A 138 -3.78 0.46 0.52
C CYS A 138 -5.29 0.61 0.70
N SER A 139 -6.08 -0.44 0.47
CA SER A 139 -7.53 -0.40 0.65
C SER A 139 -7.90 -0.36 2.13
N LYS A 140 -8.94 0.40 2.44
CA LYS A 140 -9.51 0.49 3.80
C LYS A 140 -9.83 -0.87 4.43
N ALA A 141 -10.16 -1.87 3.62
CA ALA A 141 -10.48 -3.22 4.09
C ALA A 141 -9.25 -3.97 4.63
N TYR A 142 -8.06 -3.60 4.17
CA TYR A 142 -6.83 -4.35 4.43
C TYR A 142 -5.78 -3.58 5.21
N ASN A 143 -5.72 -2.24 5.13
CA ASN A 143 -4.61 -1.48 5.70
C ASN A 143 -4.60 -1.42 7.23
N GLY A 144 -5.74 -1.61 7.89
CA GLY A 144 -5.84 -1.52 9.35
C GLY A 144 -5.55 -0.13 9.92
N ILE A 145 -5.39 0.89 9.08
CA ILE A 145 -5.13 2.26 9.50
C ILE A 145 -6.41 2.81 10.09
N ALA A 146 -6.37 3.22 11.35
CA ALA A 146 -7.45 3.97 11.95
C ALA A 146 -7.50 5.35 11.31
N PRO A 147 -8.66 5.80 10.81
CA PRO A 147 -8.76 7.15 10.26
C PRO A 147 -8.55 8.18 11.36
N THR A 148 -7.69 9.15 11.10
CA THR A 148 -7.43 10.26 12.02
C THR A 148 -8.62 11.23 12.13
N TYR A 149 -9.60 11.12 11.25
CA TYR A 149 -10.73 12.05 11.12
C TYR A 149 -12.11 11.40 11.00
N ASP A 150 -12.18 10.06 10.93
CA ASP A 150 -13.44 9.31 10.87
C ASP A 150 -13.29 7.97 11.60
N SER A 151 -13.79 7.90 12.82
CA SER A 151 -13.69 6.72 13.69
C SER A 151 -14.49 5.50 13.19
N ASN A 152 -15.38 5.68 12.21
CA ASN A 152 -16.35 4.65 11.80
C ASN A 152 -16.07 4.04 10.41
N ALA A 153 -15.14 4.55 9.64
CA ALA A 153 -14.84 4.04 8.32
C ALA A 153 -13.34 3.91 8.13
N GLY A 154 -12.87 2.74 7.73
CA GLY A 154 -11.51 2.57 7.24
C GLY A 154 -11.22 3.62 6.15
N THR A 155 -9.99 4.03 6.04
CA THR A 155 -9.52 5.06 5.11
C THR A 155 -8.70 4.41 4.01
N GLU A 156 -8.91 4.84 2.77
CA GLU A 156 -8.02 4.49 1.68
C GLU A 156 -6.65 5.13 1.95
N ALA A 157 -5.60 4.34 1.85
CA ALA A 157 -4.23 4.82 2.02
C ALA A 157 -3.60 5.14 0.66
N VAL A 158 -2.81 6.19 0.65
CA VAL A 158 -1.95 6.56 -0.48
C VAL A 158 -0.54 6.71 0.06
N VAL A 159 0.41 6.00 -0.54
CA VAL A 159 1.81 6.01 -0.11
C VAL A 159 2.68 6.59 -1.21
N VAL A 160 3.48 7.57 -0.85
CA VAL A 160 4.43 8.24 -1.73
C VAL A 160 5.83 8.03 -1.15
N PHE A 161 6.72 7.42 -1.91
CA PHE A 161 8.08 7.14 -1.47
C PHE A 161 9.08 7.14 -2.62
N GLU A 162 10.35 7.19 -2.29
CA GLU A 162 11.43 6.99 -3.23
C GLU A 162 11.75 5.49 -3.29
N ASN A 163 11.58 4.89 -4.49
CA ASN A 163 11.89 3.48 -4.72
C ASN A 163 13.40 3.27 -4.91
N ASN A 164 14.10 3.27 -3.79
CA ASN A 164 15.55 3.07 -3.76
C ASN A 164 15.88 2.08 -2.64
N SER A 165 16.58 1.01 -2.98
CA SER A 165 16.98 -0.05 -2.02
C SER A 165 17.80 0.47 -0.83
N ASN A 166 18.48 1.61 -0.97
CA ASN A 166 19.21 2.24 0.13
C ASN A 166 18.29 2.94 1.14
N ILE A 167 17.01 3.13 0.81
CA ILE A 167 16.04 3.88 1.63
C ILE A 167 14.98 2.95 2.19
N ILE A 168 14.45 2.04 1.37
CA ILE A 168 13.43 1.07 1.77
C ILE A 168 13.86 -0.31 1.28
N GLU A 169 14.12 -1.20 2.21
CA GLU A 169 14.45 -2.59 1.95
C GLU A 169 13.66 -3.50 2.90
N LEU A 170 13.12 -4.59 2.34
CA LEU A 170 12.63 -5.72 3.12
C LEU A 170 13.73 -6.79 3.14
N ALA A 171 14.40 -6.93 4.26
CA ALA A 171 15.38 -8.00 4.46
C ALA A 171 14.63 -9.28 4.86
N VAL A 172 14.48 -10.22 3.93
CA VAL A 172 14.04 -11.58 4.21
C VAL A 172 15.29 -12.40 4.49
N ILE A 173 15.50 -12.76 5.76
CA ILE A 173 16.73 -13.47 6.20
C ILE A 173 16.75 -14.89 5.67
N GLU A 174 15.57 -15.51 5.58
CA GLU A 174 15.46 -16.88 5.07
C GLU A 174 14.12 -17.05 4.33
N ASP A 175 14.20 -17.53 3.12
CA ASP A 175 13.02 -17.81 2.29
C ASP A 175 12.36 -19.13 2.71
N LEU A 176 11.08 -19.29 2.39
CA LEU A 176 10.33 -20.49 2.69
C LEU A 176 10.89 -21.68 1.91
N THR A 177 11.43 -22.68 2.62
CA THR A 177 11.83 -23.94 2.04
C THR A 177 10.78 -25.01 2.32
N LEU A 178 10.30 -25.65 1.26
CA LEU A 178 9.46 -26.84 1.36
C LEU A 178 10.35 -28.06 1.54
N LEU A 179 10.26 -28.70 2.69
CA LEU A 179 10.93 -29.98 2.92
C LEU A 179 10.23 -31.08 2.12
N ASN A 180 11.00 -32.08 1.69
CA ASN A 180 10.43 -33.27 1.07
C ASN A 180 9.42 -33.91 2.02
N GLY A 181 8.29 -34.35 1.46
CA GLY A 181 7.26 -35.04 2.23
C GLY A 181 7.80 -36.27 2.93
N ILE A 182 7.40 -36.47 4.16
CA ILE A 182 7.73 -37.64 4.96
C ILE A 182 6.49 -38.53 4.99
N TYR A 183 6.63 -39.79 4.57
CA TYR A 183 5.63 -40.80 4.77
C TYR A 183 5.86 -41.40 6.15
N ASP A 184 4.85 -41.40 7.00
CA ASP A 184 4.89 -42.15 8.24
C ASP A 184 4.41 -43.60 8.01
N GLU A 185 4.59 -44.46 9.01
CA GLU A 185 4.22 -45.89 8.94
C GLU A 185 2.71 -46.17 8.70
N THR A 186 1.88 -45.09 8.79
CA THR A 186 0.45 -45.14 8.56
C THR A 186 0.04 -44.67 7.16
N GLU A 187 0.99 -44.55 6.24
CA GLU A 187 0.80 -44.01 4.86
C GLU A 187 0.24 -42.59 4.81
N THR A 188 0.36 -41.85 5.90
CA THR A 188 -0.06 -40.43 5.95
C THR A 188 1.06 -39.53 5.44
N TYR A 189 0.82 -38.86 4.32
CA TYR A 189 1.75 -37.89 3.77
C TYR A 189 1.70 -36.61 4.59
N ARG A 190 2.83 -36.23 5.20
CA ARG A 190 3.01 -34.96 5.89
C ARG A 190 4.09 -34.13 5.21
N GLN A 191 3.74 -32.95 4.78
CA GLN A 191 4.70 -31.97 4.29
C GLN A 191 4.81 -30.84 5.33
N VAL A 192 6.01 -30.58 5.78
CA VAL A 192 6.29 -29.53 6.78
C VAL A 192 6.98 -28.39 6.08
N ALA A 193 6.42 -27.20 6.21
CA ALA A 193 7.08 -25.96 5.83
C ALA A 193 7.79 -25.41 7.07
N VAL A 194 9.06 -25.14 6.98
CA VAL A 194 9.87 -24.58 8.06
C VAL A 194 10.36 -23.22 7.64
N LEU A 195 10.00 -22.21 8.45
CA LEU A 195 10.68 -20.93 8.48
C LEU A 195 11.79 -21.06 9.54
N LYS A 196 13.01 -20.93 9.12
CA LYS A 196 14.15 -20.88 10.05
C LYS A 196 14.43 -19.46 10.44
#